data_020f3cfe7c3384b398e5241cf1c23f4b
#
_entry.id   020f3cfe7c3384b398e5241cf1c23f4b
#
_cell.length_a   1.000
_cell.length_b   1.000
_cell.length_c   1.000
_cell.angle_alpha   90.00
_cell.angle_beta   90.00
_cell.angle_gamma   90.00
#
_symmetry.space_group_name_H-M   'P 1'
#
loop_
_entity.id
_entity.type
_entity.pdbx_description
1 polymer ?
#
loop_
_entity_poly.entity_id
_entity_poly.type
_entity_poly.pdbx_seq_one_letter_code
_entity_poly.pdbx_strand_id
1 'polypeptide(L)'
;FQKRAYTLIKRAFDRAEAIPSKLASDLAATTSLAQMAWQKARQNNDFSEFSPHLKKVIDLKREEASLLSPSGDLYDGLINDYEFGMTKKETSSIFEEMKPRLLDLRQRISEAKLSKPVLEGDFNTEKQLKLAHEIAETFFYDFDRGRIDIVAHPFCSGGGDDVRITTRVDNKDPFNCLYSTIHEVGHACYEQNVSSDFLHSPLGSGVSLGIHESQSRIFENQIGRSRQFTRWLFKKMKSYFGEFGIRDEEEFYRLVNKVETGFIRTEADEVHYNLHIMLRFELE
;
A
#
# COMPACT_ATOMS: atom_id res chain seq x y z
N PHE A 1 -9.08 -26.23 12.73
CA PHE A 1 -7.73 -25.66 12.55
C PHE A 1 -6.84 -26.58 11.71
N GLN A 2 -6.63 -27.84 12.08
CA GLN A 2 -5.75 -28.79 11.38
C GLN A 2 -6.07 -28.91 9.89
N LYS A 3 -7.35 -29.04 9.51
CA LYS A 3 -7.77 -29.13 8.11
C LYS A 3 -7.37 -27.86 7.33
N ARG A 4 -7.53 -26.66 7.91
CA ARG A 4 -7.14 -25.40 7.25
C ARG A 4 -5.63 -25.29 7.14
N ALA A 5 -4.88 -25.60 8.19
CA ALA A 5 -3.42 -25.61 8.16
C ALA A 5 -2.89 -26.54 7.07
N TYR A 6 -3.43 -27.77 6.99
CA TYR A 6 -3.10 -28.71 5.91
C TYR A 6 -3.38 -28.13 4.52
N THR A 7 -4.55 -27.49 4.32
CA THR A 7 -4.89 -26.85 3.04
C THR A 7 -3.88 -25.80 2.65
N LEU A 8 -3.42 -24.97 3.60
CA LEU A 8 -2.44 -23.91 3.33
C LEU A 8 -1.06 -24.49 3.02
N ILE A 9 -0.61 -25.49 3.77
CA ILE A 9 0.67 -26.17 3.52
C ILE A 9 0.64 -26.85 2.14
N LYS A 10 -0.44 -27.59 1.85
CA LYS A 10 -0.58 -28.27 0.57
C LYS A 10 -0.53 -27.28 -0.60
N ARG A 11 -1.23 -26.17 -0.50
CA ARG A 11 -1.21 -25.12 -1.53
C ARG A 11 0.19 -24.56 -1.76
N ALA A 12 0.92 -24.24 -0.69
CA ALA A 12 2.29 -23.75 -0.79
C ALA A 12 3.23 -24.79 -1.41
N PHE A 13 3.06 -26.06 -1.05
CA PHE A 13 3.80 -27.18 -1.63
C PHE A 13 3.49 -27.36 -3.12
N ASP A 14 2.21 -27.45 -3.49
CA ASP A 14 1.77 -27.65 -4.88
C ASP A 14 2.29 -26.51 -5.78
N ARG A 15 2.26 -25.25 -5.29
CA ARG A 15 2.82 -24.11 -5.99
C ARG A 15 4.34 -24.23 -6.17
N ALA A 16 5.05 -24.60 -5.13
CA ALA A 16 6.51 -24.75 -5.18
C ALA A 16 6.93 -25.89 -6.12
N GLU A 17 6.15 -26.99 -6.16
CA GLU A 17 6.39 -28.12 -7.06
C GLU A 17 6.10 -27.77 -8.53
N ALA A 18 5.10 -26.92 -8.80
CA ALA A 18 4.73 -26.52 -10.15
C ALA A 18 5.78 -25.61 -10.83
N ILE A 19 6.62 -24.90 -10.06
CA ILE A 19 7.59 -23.96 -10.60
C ILE A 19 8.98 -24.61 -10.69
N PRO A 20 9.56 -24.79 -11.91
CA PRO A 20 10.91 -25.33 -12.04
C PRO A 20 11.94 -24.46 -11.29
N SER A 21 12.91 -25.11 -10.64
CA SER A 21 13.95 -24.42 -9.86
C SER A 21 14.71 -23.37 -10.67
N LYS A 22 14.91 -23.63 -11.99
CA LYS A 22 15.54 -22.68 -12.89
C LYS A 22 14.70 -21.41 -13.05
N LEU A 23 13.39 -21.52 -13.27
CA LEU A 23 12.49 -20.38 -13.40
C LEU A 23 12.44 -19.56 -12.09
N ALA A 24 12.37 -20.24 -10.94
CA ALA A 24 12.40 -19.56 -9.63
C ALA A 24 13.70 -18.76 -9.43
N SER A 25 14.85 -19.35 -9.79
CA SER A 25 16.16 -18.67 -9.73
C SER A 25 16.25 -17.49 -10.71
N ASP A 26 15.78 -17.68 -11.95
CA ASP A 26 15.79 -16.62 -12.96
C ASP A 26 14.88 -15.45 -12.57
N LEU A 27 13.70 -15.72 -11.98
CA LEU A 27 12.81 -14.70 -11.44
C LEU A 27 13.48 -13.90 -10.32
N ALA A 28 14.06 -14.58 -9.32
CA ALA A 28 14.73 -13.91 -8.21
C ALA A 28 15.88 -13.02 -8.66
N ALA A 29 16.75 -13.53 -9.54
CA ALA A 29 17.87 -12.77 -10.08
C ALA A 29 17.41 -11.58 -10.95
N THR A 30 16.43 -11.82 -11.84
CA THR A 30 15.94 -10.80 -12.77
C THR A 30 15.21 -9.68 -12.05
N THR A 31 14.37 -9.98 -11.07
CA THR A 31 13.64 -8.96 -10.31
C THR A 31 14.58 -8.10 -9.47
N SER A 32 15.61 -8.69 -8.86
CA SER A 32 16.63 -7.94 -8.11
C SER A 32 17.39 -6.96 -9.02
N LEU A 33 17.85 -7.43 -10.19
CA LEU A 33 18.55 -6.56 -11.16
C LEU A 33 17.61 -5.48 -11.73
N ALA A 34 16.36 -5.84 -12.01
CA ALA A 34 15.36 -4.91 -12.52
C ALA A 34 15.07 -3.79 -11.51
N GLN A 35 15.05 -4.09 -10.21
CA GLN A 35 14.86 -3.07 -9.18
C GLN A 35 15.99 -2.05 -9.16
N MET A 36 17.24 -2.50 -9.26
CA MET A 36 18.40 -1.61 -9.34
C MET A 36 18.37 -0.73 -10.60
N ALA A 37 18.06 -1.34 -11.76
CA ALA A 37 17.92 -0.62 -13.03
C ALA A 37 16.78 0.41 -12.97
N TRP A 38 15.65 0.07 -12.35
CA TRP A 38 14.52 0.98 -12.15
C TRP A 38 14.90 2.20 -11.30
N GLN A 39 15.61 1.99 -10.19
CA GLN A 39 16.06 3.10 -9.33
C GLN A 39 16.94 4.09 -10.11
N LYS A 40 17.90 3.57 -10.89
CA LYS A 40 18.79 4.39 -11.73
C LYS A 40 18.01 5.12 -12.84
N ALA A 41 17.17 4.40 -13.58
CA ALA A 41 16.33 4.95 -14.64
C ALA A 41 15.40 6.06 -14.12
N ARG A 42 14.83 5.89 -12.92
CA ARG A 42 14.00 6.91 -12.27
C ARG A 42 14.80 8.16 -11.91
N GLN A 43 16.01 8.00 -11.37
CA GLN A 43 16.90 9.14 -11.05
C GLN A 43 17.26 9.94 -12.31
N ASN A 44 17.50 9.24 -13.42
CA ASN A 44 17.87 9.84 -14.70
C ASN A 44 16.65 10.29 -15.54
N ASN A 45 15.42 9.95 -15.09
CA ASN A 45 14.20 10.12 -15.86
C ASN A 45 14.27 9.47 -17.27
N ASP A 46 14.88 8.29 -17.35
CA ASP A 46 15.12 7.55 -18.58
C ASP A 46 14.53 6.13 -18.51
N PHE A 47 13.31 5.97 -19.05
CA PHE A 47 12.64 4.68 -19.12
C PHE A 47 13.36 3.67 -20.01
N SER A 48 14.14 4.12 -21.01
CA SER A 48 14.83 3.24 -21.93
C SER A 48 15.88 2.35 -21.24
N GLU A 49 16.50 2.83 -20.15
CA GLU A 49 17.39 2.05 -19.30
C GLU A 49 16.65 0.90 -18.58
N PHE A 50 15.37 1.08 -18.23
CA PHE A 50 14.59 0.09 -17.49
C PHE A 50 13.82 -0.89 -18.39
N SER A 51 13.34 -0.44 -19.54
CA SER A 51 12.45 -1.19 -20.43
C SER A 51 12.91 -2.63 -20.74
N PRO A 52 14.20 -2.92 -21.02
CA PRO A 52 14.66 -4.30 -21.28
C PRO A 52 14.53 -5.21 -20.06
N HIS A 53 14.77 -4.68 -18.87
CA HIS A 53 14.60 -5.41 -17.60
C HIS A 53 13.14 -5.72 -17.31
N LEU A 54 12.26 -4.72 -17.51
CA LEU A 54 10.81 -4.90 -17.38
C LEU A 54 10.30 -5.98 -18.32
N LYS A 55 10.71 -5.93 -19.60
CA LYS A 55 10.32 -6.97 -20.57
C LYS A 55 10.69 -8.36 -20.08
N LYS A 56 11.91 -8.55 -19.60
CA LYS A 56 12.37 -9.85 -19.10
C LYS A 56 11.57 -10.32 -17.89
N VAL A 57 11.23 -9.41 -16.96
CA VAL A 57 10.36 -9.73 -15.80
C VAL A 57 8.98 -10.19 -16.29
N ILE A 58 8.39 -9.48 -17.26
CA ILE A 58 7.08 -9.83 -17.83
C ILE A 58 7.12 -11.21 -18.49
N ASP A 59 8.15 -11.48 -19.29
CA ASP A 59 8.29 -12.76 -19.99
C ASP A 59 8.37 -13.93 -18.98
N LEU A 60 9.18 -13.80 -17.91
CA LEU A 60 9.30 -14.80 -16.86
C LEU A 60 7.99 -14.93 -16.03
N LYS A 61 7.29 -13.84 -15.80
CA LYS A 61 5.99 -13.86 -15.10
C LYS A 61 4.90 -14.53 -15.92
N ARG A 62 4.93 -14.40 -17.25
CA ARG A 62 4.03 -15.15 -18.13
C ARG A 62 4.31 -16.64 -18.13
N GLU A 63 5.60 -17.03 -18.09
CA GLU A 63 5.98 -18.44 -17.94
C GLU A 63 5.49 -19.00 -16.61
N GLU A 64 5.73 -18.30 -15.49
CA GLU A 64 5.21 -18.67 -14.16
C GLU A 64 3.68 -18.80 -14.17
N ALA A 65 2.99 -17.81 -14.73
CA ALA A 65 1.52 -17.80 -14.83
C ALA A 65 0.97 -19.01 -15.58
N SER A 66 1.62 -19.41 -16.67
CA SER A 66 1.19 -20.56 -17.48
C SER A 66 1.28 -21.88 -16.72
N LEU A 67 2.20 -21.99 -15.76
CA LEU A 67 2.36 -23.17 -14.91
C LEU A 67 1.36 -23.22 -13.75
N LEU A 68 0.89 -22.04 -13.30
CA LEU A 68 0.02 -21.90 -12.14
C LEU A 68 -1.46 -21.75 -12.48
N SER A 69 -1.79 -21.51 -13.76
CA SER A 69 -3.19 -21.25 -14.15
C SER A 69 -3.96 -22.55 -14.39
N PRO A 70 -4.93 -22.90 -13.55
CA PRO A 70 -5.81 -24.04 -13.80
C PRO A 70 -6.86 -23.75 -14.87
N SER A 71 -7.21 -22.49 -15.10
CA SER A 71 -8.21 -22.04 -16.09
C SER A 71 -7.62 -21.83 -17.49
N GLY A 72 -6.29 -21.71 -17.58
CA GLY A 72 -5.59 -21.27 -18.80
C GLY A 72 -5.51 -19.74 -18.96
N ASP A 73 -6.22 -18.96 -18.16
CA ASP A 73 -6.03 -17.50 -18.10
C ASP A 73 -4.79 -17.19 -17.26
N LEU A 74 -3.80 -16.52 -17.86
CA LEU A 74 -2.52 -16.23 -17.18
C LEU A 74 -2.71 -15.35 -15.94
N TYR A 75 -3.67 -14.45 -15.97
CA TYR A 75 -3.93 -13.55 -14.85
C TYR A 75 -4.44 -14.32 -13.63
N ASP A 76 -5.31 -15.34 -13.83
CA ASP A 76 -5.81 -16.20 -12.76
C ASP A 76 -4.68 -16.95 -12.04
N GLY A 77 -3.64 -17.36 -12.79
CA GLY A 77 -2.47 -18.03 -12.22
C GLY A 77 -1.69 -17.14 -11.24
N LEU A 78 -1.64 -15.83 -11.47
CA LEU A 78 -0.92 -14.89 -10.62
C LEU A 78 -1.78 -14.28 -9.51
N ILE A 79 -3.03 -13.90 -9.81
CA ILE A 79 -3.90 -13.28 -8.80
C ILE A 79 -4.18 -14.20 -7.62
N ASN A 80 -4.21 -15.51 -7.87
CA ASN A 80 -4.45 -16.52 -6.84
C ASN A 80 -3.36 -16.54 -5.74
N ASP A 81 -2.15 -16.05 -6.01
CA ASP A 81 -1.10 -15.90 -4.98
C ASP A 81 -1.41 -14.78 -3.99
N TYR A 82 -2.14 -13.78 -4.43
CA TYR A 82 -2.47 -12.57 -3.65
C TYR A 82 -3.85 -12.65 -3.01
N GLU A 83 -4.83 -13.17 -3.75
CA GLU A 83 -6.22 -13.32 -3.30
C GLU A 83 -6.73 -14.70 -3.69
N PHE A 84 -6.68 -15.64 -2.75
CA PHE A 84 -6.96 -17.05 -3.01
C PHE A 84 -8.40 -17.29 -3.46
N GLY A 85 -8.53 -17.86 -4.66
CA GLY A 85 -9.81 -18.19 -5.28
C GLY A 85 -10.41 -17.05 -6.09
N MET A 86 -9.81 -15.85 -6.08
CA MET A 86 -10.22 -14.74 -6.95
C MET A 86 -9.82 -15.01 -8.40
N THR A 87 -10.66 -14.60 -9.33
CA THR A 87 -10.43 -14.71 -10.77
C THR A 87 -10.43 -13.34 -11.44
N LYS A 88 -9.80 -13.25 -12.60
CA LYS A 88 -9.87 -12.07 -13.46
C LYS A 88 -11.32 -11.67 -13.77
N LYS A 89 -12.18 -12.65 -14.01
CA LYS A 89 -13.61 -12.40 -14.31
C LYS A 89 -14.32 -11.72 -13.13
N GLU A 90 -14.11 -12.21 -11.91
CA GLU A 90 -14.70 -11.62 -10.70
C GLU A 90 -14.17 -10.22 -10.44
N THR A 91 -12.84 -10.03 -10.59
CA THR A 91 -12.19 -8.71 -10.47
C THR A 91 -12.73 -7.73 -11.52
N SER A 92 -12.87 -8.14 -12.79
CA SER A 92 -13.48 -7.33 -13.84
C SER A 92 -14.89 -6.88 -13.48
N SER A 93 -15.71 -7.80 -12.97
CA SER A 93 -17.10 -7.48 -12.60
C SER A 93 -17.17 -6.42 -11.50
N ILE A 94 -16.28 -6.51 -10.50
CA ILE A 94 -16.20 -5.51 -9.43
C ILE A 94 -15.78 -4.14 -10.01
N PHE A 95 -14.78 -4.12 -10.88
CA PHE A 95 -14.29 -2.88 -11.48
C PHE A 95 -15.30 -2.24 -12.45
N GLU A 96 -15.99 -3.04 -13.23
CA GLU A 96 -17.06 -2.57 -14.14
C GLU A 96 -18.21 -1.89 -13.37
N GLU A 97 -18.56 -2.38 -12.20
CA GLU A 97 -19.56 -1.74 -11.34
C GLU A 97 -19.05 -0.45 -10.69
N MET A 98 -17.80 -0.44 -10.22
CA MET A 98 -17.23 0.68 -9.46
C MET A 98 -16.77 1.85 -10.36
N LYS A 99 -16.19 1.55 -11.53
CA LYS A 99 -15.56 2.53 -12.43
C LYS A 99 -16.48 3.70 -12.82
N PRO A 100 -17.74 3.47 -13.26
CA PRO A 100 -18.62 4.57 -13.64
C PRO A 100 -18.92 5.53 -12.49
N ARG A 101 -19.09 5.02 -11.28
CA ARG A 101 -19.37 5.81 -10.08
C ARG A 101 -18.17 6.68 -9.69
N LEU A 102 -16.96 6.15 -9.79
CA LEU A 102 -15.73 6.92 -9.53
C LEU A 102 -15.49 8.00 -10.58
N LEU A 103 -15.77 7.72 -11.86
CA LEU A 103 -15.63 8.69 -12.94
C LEU A 103 -16.63 9.84 -12.78
N ASP A 104 -17.90 9.56 -12.43
CA ASP A 104 -18.91 10.58 -12.13
C ASP A 104 -18.47 11.45 -10.94
N LEU A 105 -18.05 10.81 -9.84
CA LEU A 105 -17.56 11.53 -8.66
C LEU A 105 -16.37 12.43 -9.00
N ARG A 106 -15.38 11.90 -9.74
CA ARG A 106 -14.20 12.66 -10.21
C ARG A 106 -14.63 13.87 -11.05
N GLN A 107 -15.57 13.70 -11.98
CA GLN A 107 -16.05 14.79 -12.82
C GLN A 107 -16.71 15.89 -11.96
N ARG A 108 -17.63 15.53 -11.07
CA ARG A 108 -18.31 16.46 -10.17
C ARG A 108 -17.34 17.24 -9.29
N ILE A 109 -16.29 16.58 -8.78
CA ILE A 109 -15.23 17.25 -8.00
C ILE A 109 -14.43 18.21 -8.87
N SER A 110 -14.08 17.83 -10.10
CA SER A 110 -13.32 18.70 -11.02
C SER A 110 -14.07 19.97 -11.43
N GLU A 111 -15.39 19.90 -11.48
CA GLU A 111 -16.27 21.03 -11.78
C GLU A 111 -16.52 21.92 -10.55
N ALA A 112 -16.30 21.39 -9.35
CA ALA A 112 -16.51 22.13 -8.12
C ALA A 112 -15.40 23.19 -7.90
N LYS A 113 -15.80 24.42 -7.64
CA LYS A 113 -14.88 25.52 -7.30
C LYS A 113 -14.45 25.43 -5.83
N LEU A 114 -13.64 24.43 -5.51
CA LEU A 114 -13.13 24.24 -4.17
C LEU A 114 -11.87 25.07 -3.95
N SER A 115 -11.73 25.65 -2.75
CA SER A 115 -10.47 26.28 -2.33
C SER A 115 -9.39 25.20 -2.23
N LYS A 116 -8.17 25.52 -2.66
CA LYS A 116 -7.01 24.62 -2.57
C LYS A 116 -6.05 25.18 -1.52
N PRO A 117 -6.20 24.81 -0.26
CA PRO A 117 -5.26 25.21 0.78
C PRO A 117 -3.85 24.69 0.47
N VAL A 118 -2.84 25.43 0.88
CA VAL A 118 -1.43 25.08 0.67
C VAL A 118 -0.72 25.11 2.00
N LEU A 119 0.12 24.11 2.26
CA LEU A 119 1.01 24.12 3.42
C LEU A 119 2.13 25.13 3.23
N GLU A 120 2.40 25.87 4.30
CA GLU A 120 3.52 26.81 4.36
C GLU A 120 4.43 26.44 5.53
N GLY A 121 5.73 26.49 5.31
CA GLY A 121 6.71 26.24 6.38
C GLY A 121 7.73 25.16 6.07
N ASP A 122 8.49 24.87 7.09
CA ASP A 122 9.51 23.80 7.11
C ASP A 122 9.22 22.86 8.27
N PHE A 123 8.93 21.59 7.92
CA PHE A 123 8.48 20.58 8.85
C PHE A 123 9.68 19.71 9.27
N ASN A 124 10.31 20.10 10.36
CA ASN A 124 11.48 19.42 10.88
C ASN A 124 11.30 17.91 11.03
N THR A 125 12.24 17.12 10.50
CA THR A 125 12.23 15.66 10.50
C THR A 125 12.03 15.03 11.88
N GLU A 126 12.72 15.53 12.91
CA GLU A 126 12.59 14.98 14.27
C GLU A 126 11.19 15.18 14.84
N LYS A 127 10.57 16.34 14.56
CA LYS A 127 9.20 16.61 14.98
C LYS A 127 8.18 15.77 14.21
N GLN A 128 8.42 15.52 12.91
CA GLN A 128 7.58 14.59 12.14
C GLN A 128 7.61 13.18 12.76
N LEU A 129 8.78 12.66 13.10
CA LEU A 129 8.93 11.34 13.70
C LEU A 129 8.28 11.26 15.09
N LYS A 130 8.43 12.30 15.92
CA LYS A 130 7.75 12.34 17.21
C LYS A 130 6.21 12.32 17.07
N LEU A 131 5.69 13.06 16.09
CA LEU A 131 4.25 13.04 15.82
C LEU A 131 3.81 11.70 15.20
N ALA A 132 4.64 11.09 14.34
CA ALA A 132 4.38 9.75 13.79
C ALA A 132 4.31 8.68 14.89
N HIS A 133 5.20 8.72 15.88
CA HIS A 133 5.13 7.85 17.06
C HIS A 133 3.83 8.07 17.85
N GLU A 134 3.46 9.31 18.13
CA GLU A 134 2.21 9.62 18.84
C GLU A 134 0.96 9.14 18.07
N ILE A 135 0.98 9.27 16.75
CA ILE A 135 -0.07 8.73 15.87
C ILE A 135 -0.12 7.20 15.99
N ALA A 136 1.01 6.52 15.89
CA ALA A 136 1.08 5.05 15.98
C ALA A 136 0.53 4.55 17.32
N GLU A 137 0.90 5.17 18.43
CA GLU A 137 0.35 4.87 19.76
C GLU A 137 -1.16 5.12 19.83
N THR A 138 -1.66 6.22 19.23
CA THR A 138 -3.08 6.55 19.17
C THR A 138 -3.89 5.49 18.41
N PHE A 139 -3.26 4.85 17.43
CA PHE A 139 -3.83 3.74 16.66
C PHE A 139 -3.51 2.35 17.25
N PHE A 140 -3.02 2.29 18.50
CA PHE A 140 -2.75 1.06 19.25
C PHE A 140 -1.62 0.19 18.71
N TYR A 141 -0.66 0.77 17.97
CA TYR A 141 0.56 0.06 17.61
C TYR A 141 1.41 -0.19 18.86
N ASP A 142 1.78 -1.43 19.08
CA ASP A 142 2.56 -1.87 20.23
C ASP A 142 4.06 -1.76 19.93
N PHE A 143 4.73 -0.75 20.51
CA PHE A 143 6.16 -0.53 20.36
C PHE A 143 7.04 -1.54 21.11
N ASP A 144 6.51 -2.30 22.04
CA ASP A 144 7.26 -3.40 22.69
C ASP A 144 7.45 -4.57 21.72
N ARG A 145 6.64 -4.61 20.64
CA ARG A 145 6.68 -5.62 19.58
C ARG A 145 7.01 -5.03 18.21
N GLY A 146 7.73 -3.91 18.16
CA GLY A 146 8.10 -3.32 16.89
C GLY A 146 8.72 -1.93 17.01
N ARG A 147 9.00 -1.32 15.86
CA ARG A 147 9.59 0.03 15.78
C ARG A 147 9.26 0.71 14.46
N ILE A 148 9.54 2.02 14.39
CA ILE A 148 9.44 2.83 13.17
C ILE A 148 10.85 3.19 12.70
N ASP A 149 11.16 2.91 11.42
CA ASP A 149 12.42 3.30 10.77
C ASP A 149 12.15 4.20 9.55
N ILE A 150 13.16 4.98 9.12
CA ILE A 150 13.05 5.83 7.93
C ILE A 150 13.60 5.08 6.71
N VAL A 151 12.83 5.07 5.62
CA VAL A 151 13.22 4.46 4.34
C VAL A 151 12.70 5.28 3.15
N ALA A 152 13.17 4.95 1.94
CA ALA A 152 12.68 5.59 0.72
C ALA A 152 11.23 5.17 0.35
N HIS A 153 10.88 3.91 0.63
CA HIS A 153 9.54 3.35 0.40
C HIS A 153 9.04 2.71 1.69
N PRO A 154 8.01 3.27 2.32
CA PRO A 154 7.38 2.70 3.51
C PRO A 154 6.89 1.28 3.27
N PHE A 155 7.00 0.44 4.29
CA PHE A 155 6.48 -0.92 4.32
C PHE A 155 6.34 -1.42 5.75
N CYS A 156 5.46 -2.39 5.95
CA CYS A 156 5.35 -3.18 7.17
C CYS A 156 6.00 -4.56 6.94
N SER A 157 6.70 -5.07 7.93
CA SER A 157 7.32 -6.38 7.90
C SER A 157 7.32 -7.05 9.26
N GLY A 158 7.39 -8.39 9.25
CA GLY A 158 7.36 -9.20 10.45
C GLY A 158 5.98 -9.77 10.73
N GLY A 159 5.78 -10.30 11.94
CA GLY A 159 4.53 -10.90 12.40
C GLY A 159 4.57 -11.19 13.88
N GLY A 160 3.43 -11.24 14.54
CA GLY A 160 3.31 -11.58 15.95
C GLY A 160 4.09 -10.64 16.87
N ASP A 161 5.21 -11.14 17.39
CA ASP A 161 5.98 -10.45 18.44
C ASP A 161 7.05 -9.50 17.91
N ASP A 162 7.28 -9.42 16.58
CA ASP A 162 8.20 -8.47 15.96
C ASP A 162 7.61 -7.97 14.64
N VAL A 163 6.85 -6.88 14.70
CA VAL A 163 6.22 -6.23 13.55
C VAL A 163 6.76 -4.82 13.40
N ARG A 164 7.59 -4.61 12.39
CA ARG A 164 8.28 -3.35 12.14
C ARG A 164 7.63 -2.59 11.02
N ILE A 165 7.51 -1.29 11.20
CA ILE A 165 7.00 -0.38 10.17
C ILE A 165 8.06 0.63 9.78
N THR A 166 7.94 1.15 8.57
CA THR A 166 8.83 2.18 8.07
C THR A 166 8.03 3.38 7.57
N THR A 167 8.65 4.55 7.60
CA THR A 167 8.06 5.78 7.08
C THR A 167 9.07 6.56 6.26
N ARG A 168 8.65 7.60 5.58
CA ARG A 168 9.52 8.55 4.88
C ARG A 168 9.24 9.96 5.34
N VAL A 169 10.23 10.81 5.34
CA VAL A 169 10.11 12.21 5.78
C VAL A 169 10.39 13.17 4.65
N ASP A 170 9.65 14.27 4.63
CA ASP A 170 9.86 15.39 3.72
C ASP A 170 9.61 16.69 4.48
N ASN A 171 10.60 17.58 4.51
CA ASN A 171 10.48 18.85 5.23
C ASN A 171 9.47 19.82 4.60
N LYS A 172 9.01 19.56 3.38
CA LYS A 172 7.99 20.37 2.69
C LYS A 172 6.61 19.76 2.71
N ASP A 173 6.53 18.42 2.89
CA ASP A 173 5.28 17.70 2.94
C ASP A 173 5.25 16.67 4.08
N PRO A 174 4.81 17.07 5.29
CA PRO A 174 4.74 16.18 6.44
C PRO A 174 3.70 15.06 6.26
N PHE A 175 2.74 15.21 5.34
CA PHE A 175 1.74 14.18 5.09
C PHE A 175 2.33 12.90 4.53
N ASN A 176 3.46 12.99 3.81
CA ASN A 176 4.21 11.81 3.41
C ASN A 176 4.63 10.94 4.60
N CYS A 177 5.07 11.56 5.70
CA CYS A 177 5.43 10.85 6.93
C CYS A 177 4.18 10.37 7.67
N LEU A 178 3.24 11.26 7.92
CA LEU A 178 2.12 10.99 8.83
C LEU A 178 1.15 9.95 8.25
N TYR A 179 0.77 10.08 6.97
CA TYR A 179 -0.17 9.16 6.34
C TYR A 179 0.46 7.83 5.95
N SER A 180 1.74 7.78 5.56
CA SER A 180 2.41 6.49 5.41
C SER A 180 2.54 5.76 6.74
N THR A 181 2.81 6.48 7.85
CA THR A 181 2.80 5.87 9.18
C THR A 181 1.43 5.29 9.53
N ILE A 182 0.34 6.03 9.32
CA ILE A 182 -1.02 5.54 9.58
C ILE A 182 -1.32 4.28 8.75
N HIS A 183 -0.93 4.28 7.48
CA HIS A 183 -1.08 3.15 6.57
C HIS A 183 -0.34 1.91 7.10
N GLU A 184 0.95 2.04 7.38
CA GLU A 184 1.77 0.92 7.86
C GLU A 184 1.34 0.44 9.26
N VAL A 185 0.84 1.35 10.11
CA VAL A 185 0.22 0.98 11.41
C VAL A 185 -1.02 0.12 11.20
N GLY A 186 -1.83 0.39 10.18
CA GLY A 186 -2.98 -0.48 9.86
C GLY A 186 -2.55 -1.92 9.54
N HIS A 187 -1.50 -2.10 8.75
CA HIS A 187 -0.88 -3.40 8.51
C HIS A 187 -0.32 -4.02 9.78
N ALA A 188 0.41 -3.23 10.56
CA ALA A 188 1.07 -3.71 11.76
C ALA A 188 0.08 -4.12 12.87
N CYS A 189 -0.96 -3.35 13.07
CA CYS A 189 -2.02 -3.72 14.02
C CYS A 189 -2.72 -5.03 13.62
N TYR A 190 -2.87 -5.29 12.32
CA TYR A 190 -3.39 -6.57 11.86
C TYR A 190 -2.45 -7.74 12.24
N GLU A 191 -1.16 -7.62 11.95
CA GLU A 191 -0.15 -8.64 12.29
C GLU A 191 0.03 -8.81 13.80
N GLN A 192 0.07 -7.72 14.57
CA GLN A 192 0.20 -7.78 16.04
C GLN A 192 -1.03 -8.38 16.74
N ASN A 193 -2.19 -8.41 16.08
CA ASN A 193 -3.43 -8.98 16.63
C ASN A 193 -3.73 -10.40 16.10
N VAL A 194 -2.84 -11.02 15.35
CA VAL A 194 -2.92 -12.44 15.04
C VAL A 194 -2.81 -13.24 16.35
N SER A 195 -3.70 -14.21 16.53
CA SER A 195 -3.72 -15.02 17.78
C SER A 195 -2.37 -15.69 18.03
N SER A 196 -1.85 -15.54 19.25
CA SER A 196 -0.60 -16.16 19.70
C SER A 196 -0.59 -17.69 19.55
N ASP A 197 -1.76 -18.33 19.60
CA ASP A 197 -1.89 -19.78 19.41
C ASP A 197 -1.45 -20.26 18.01
N PHE A 198 -1.36 -19.35 17.04
CA PHE A 198 -1.08 -19.66 15.64
C PHE A 198 0.20 -19.06 15.08
N LEU A 199 0.93 -18.22 15.82
CA LEU A 199 2.07 -17.43 15.34
C LEU A 199 3.12 -18.23 14.56
N HIS A 200 3.39 -19.46 14.97
CA HIS A 200 4.38 -20.32 14.32
C HIS A 200 3.75 -21.40 13.43
N SER A 201 2.56 -21.13 12.91
CA SER A 201 1.84 -22.04 12.03
C SER A 201 1.41 -21.33 10.75
N PRO A 202 0.97 -22.06 9.71
CA PRO A 202 0.40 -21.45 8.50
C PRO A 202 -0.87 -20.60 8.74
N LEU A 203 -1.43 -20.67 9.94
CA LEU A 203 -2.58 -19.86 10.35
C LEU A 203 -2.18 -18.54 11.03
N GLY A 204 -0.89 -18.35 11.30
CA GLY A 204 -0.32 -17.20 11.99
C GLY A 204 0.11 -16.06 11.07
N SER A 205 -0.45 -15.97 9.88
CA SER A 205 -0.19 -14.89 8.91
C SER A 205 -1.49 -14.29 8.39
N GLY A 206 -1.40 -13.12 7.78
CA GLY A 206 -2.53 -12.46 7.12
C GLY A 206 -3.24 -13.38 6.11
N VAL A 207 -4.57 -13.28 6.03
CA VAL A 207 -5.40 -14.20 5.23
C VAL A 207 -5.15 -14.01 3.73
N SER A 208 -5.03 -12.77 3.27
CA SER A 208 -4.76 -12.40 1.88
C SER A 208 -4.23 -10.97 1.81
N LEU A 209 -3.66 -10.58 0.67
CA LEU A 209 -3.22 -9.18 0.48
C LEU A 209 -4.40 -8.20 0.47
N GLY A 210 -5.55 -8.59 -0.09
CA GLY A 210 -6.74 -7.74 -0.08
C GLY A 210 -7.24 -7.44 1.33
N ILE A 211 -7.30 -8.45 2.21
CA ILE A 211 -7.66 -8.24 3.62
C ILE A 211 -6.59 -7.43 4.35
N HIS A 212 -5.31 -7.70 4.11
CA HIS A 212 -4.21 -6.98 4.74
C HIS A 212 -4.23 -5.49 4.36
N GLU A 213 -4.40 -5.17 3.06
CA GLU A 213 -4.53 -3.80 2.56
C GLU A 213 -5.83 -3.13 3.03
N SER A 214 -6.91 -3.88 3.24
CA SER A 214 -8.14 -3.32 3.79
C SER A 214 -7.95 -2.72 5.18
N GLN A 215 -7.06 -3.30 6.00
CA GLN A 215 -6.72 -2.77 7.31
C GLN A 215 -5.97 -1.44 7.20
N SER A 216 -4.93 -1.37 6.37
CA SER A 216 -4.20 -0.13 6.13
C SER A 216 -5.12 0.97 5.58
N ARG A 217 -6.02 0.63 4.65
CA ARG A 217 -6.95 1.59 4.05
C ARG A 217 -8.05 2.05 5.01
N ILE A 218 -8.53 1.21 5.93
CA ILE A 218 -9.44 1.64 7.00
C ILE A 218 -8.75 2.69 7.88
N PHE A 219 -7.52 2.43 8.31
CA PHE A 219 -6.76 3.34 9.17
C PHE A 219 -6.42 4.64 8.43
N GLU A 220 -5.83 4.56 7.24
CA GLU A 220 -5.41 5.73 6.48
C GLU A 220 -6.59 6.57 5.99
N ASN A 221 -7.57 5.94 5.31
CA ASN A 221 -8.61 6.68 4.60
C ASN A 221 -9.86 6.89 5.43
N GLN A 222 -10.43 5.84 6.03
CA GLN A 222 -11.71 5.97 6.70
C GLN A 222 -11.57 6.67 8.06
N ILE A 223 -10.51 6.36 8.81
CA ILE A 223 -10.25 6.99 10.12
C ILE A 223 -9.35 8.22 9.94
N GLY A 224 -8.18 8.06 9.35
CA GLY A 224 -7.13 9.10 9.27
C GLY A 224 -7.53 10.34 8.46
N ARG A 225 -8.46 10.20 7.51
CA ARG A 225 -9.01 11.33 6.74
C ARG A 225 -10.39 11.78 7.21
N SER A 226 -10.92 11.20 8.31
CA SER A 226 -12.19 11.62 8.90
C SER A 226 -12.11 13.02 9.52
N ARG A 227 -13.26 13.69 9.63
CA ARG A 227 -13.34 15.02 10.30
C ARG A 227 -12.86 14.99 11.74
N GLN A 228 -13.12 13.91 12.46
CA GLN A 228 -12.73 13.76 13.86
C GLN A 228 -11.21 13.64 13.99
N PHE A 229 -10.61 12.77 13.21
CA PHE A 229 -9.17 12.58 13.26
C PHE A 229 -8.40 13.79 12.71
N THR A 230 -8.82 14.38 11.59
CA THR A 230 -8.17 15.57 11.02
C THR A 230 -8.25 16.77 11.95
N ARG A 231 -9.33 16.92 12.73
CA ARG A 231 -9.42 17.94 13.80
C ARG A 231 -8.37 17.72 14.89
N TRP A 232 -8.20 16.48 15.34
CA TRP A 232 -7.16 16.12 16.30
C TRP A 232 -5.76 16.35 15.71
N LEU A 233 -5.53 15.87 14.50
CA LEU A 233 -4.24 16.02 13.81
C LEU A 233 -3.86 17.47 13.57
N PHE A 234 -4.80 18.33 13.21
CA PHE A 234 -4.58 19.78 13.05
C PHE A 234 -4.02 20.42 14.33
N LYS A 235 -4.62 20.11 15.48
CA LYS A 235 -4.15 20.61 16.79
C LYS A 235 -2.75 20.09 17.13
N LYS A 236 -2.48 18.84 16.82
CA LYS A 236 -1.14 18.24 17.00
C LYS A 236 -0.11 18.90 16.10
N MET A 237 -0.42 19.06 14.82
CA MET A 237 0.47 19.75 13.88
C MET A 237 0.77 21.19 14.34
N LYS A 238 -0.22 21.94 14.79
CA LYS A 238 0.02 23.28 15.37
C LYS A 238 0.93 23.23 16.59
N SER A 239 0.75 22.24 17.47
CA SER A 239 1.62 22.07 18.64
C SER A 239 3.07 21.75 18.28
N TYR A 240 3.30 20.92 17.26
CA TYR A 240 4.65 20.52 16.85
C TYR A 240 5.34 21.54 15.94
N PHE A 241 4.60 22.12 15.00
CA PHE A 241 5.19 22.94 13.91
C PHE A 241 4.87 24.43 14.00
N GLY A 242 3.92 24.83 14.86
CA GLY A 242 3.44 26.22 14.93
C GLY A 242 2.43 26.53 13.83
N GLU A 243 2.48 27.75 13.30
CA GLU A 243 1.65 28.13 12.16
C GLU A 243 2.24 27.59 10.85
N PHE A 244 1.37 27.08 9.98
CA PHE A 244 1.76 26.44 8.72
C PHE A 244 0.83 26.78 7.53
N GLY A 245 0.27 28.00 7.53
CA GLY A 245 -0.54 28.53 6.44
C GLY A 245 -2.02 28.11 6.47
N ILE A 246 -2.43 27.20 7.37
CA ILE A 246 -3.81 26.72 7.45
C ILE A 246 -4.54 27.40 8.61
N ARG A 247 -5.67 28.05 8.30
CA ARG A 247 -6.39 28.91 9.23
C ARG A 247 -7.16 28.16 10.30
N ASP A 248 -7.87 27.10 9.89
CA ASP A 248 -8.82 26.39 10.74
C ASP A 248 -8.93 24.89 10.41
N GLU A 249 -9.67 24.17 11.24
CA GLU A 249 -9.91 22.72 11.14
C GLU A 249 -10.62 22.33 9.82
N GLU A 250 -11.49 23.18 9.28
CA GLU A 250 -12.23 22.92 8.05
C GLU A 250 -11.31 23.06 6.82
N GLU A 251 -10.46 24.07 6.82
CA GLU A 251 -9.45 24.24 5.77
C GLU A 251 -8.42 23.09 5.80
N PHE A 252 -8.02 22.65 6.98
CA PHE A 252 -7.16 21.48 7.15
C PHE A 252 -7.82 20.19 6.64
N TYR A 253 -9.09 19.98 6.95
CA TYR A 253 -9.84 18.83 6.44
C TYR A 253 -9.88 18.81 4.90
N ARG A 254 -10.10 19.98 4.27
CA ARG A 254 -10.08 20.11 2.81
C ARG A 254 -8.70 19.84 2.22
N LEU A 255 -7.64 20.29 2.88
CA LEU A 255 -6.27 20.02 2.47
C LEU A 255 -5.95 18.53 2.45
N VAL A 256 -6.29 17.84 3.55
CA VAL A 256 -6.07 16.39 3.70
C VAL A 256 -6.86 15.57 2.69
N ASN A 257 -8.07 16.03 2.33
CA ASN A 257 -8.99 15.33 1.43
C ASN A 257 -9.02 15.96 0.03
N LYS A 258 -7.97 16.68 -0.38
CA LYS A 258 -7.88 17.23 -1.74
C LYS A 258 -7.84 16.10 -2.77
N VAL A 259 -8.51 16.33 -3.89
CA VAL A 259 -8.51 15.43 -5.04
C VAL A 259 -7.75 16.11 -6.18
N GLU A 260 -6.65 15.48 -6.60
CA GLU A 260 -5.77 16.02 -7.64
C GLU A 260 -5.28 14.93 -8.58
N THR A 261 -5.24 15.22 -9.86
CA THR A 261 -4.73 14.29 -10.87
C THR A 261 -3.22 14.14 -10.74
N GLY A 262 -2.74 12.89 -10.65
CA GLY A 262 -1.33 12.55 -10.58
C GLY A 262 -1.01 11.29 -11.39
N PHE A 263 0.29 11.07 -11.65
CA PHE A 263 0.77 9.90 -12.40
C PHE A 263 1.25 8.74 -11.50
N ILE A 264 1.37 8.98 -10.20
CA ILE A 264 1.93 8.02 -9.25
C ILE A 264 0.80 7.45 -8.38
N ARG A 265 0.53 6.15 -8.53
CA ARG A 265 -0.55 5.46 -7.81
C ARG A 265 -0.43 5.61 -6.28
N THR A 266 0.75 5.39 -5.73
CA THR A 266 0.99 5.42 -4.28
C THR A 266 0.83 6.82 -3.66
N GLU A 267 0.77 7.85 -4.48
CA GLU A 267 0.55 9.26 -4.08
C GLU A 267 -0.86 9.73 -4.44
N ALA A 268 -1.66 8.87 -5.08
CA ALA A 268 -3.00 9.22 -5.52
C ALA A 268 -3.96 9.37 -4.34
N ASP A 269 -4.85 10.34 -4.45
CA ASP A 269 -5.98 10.49 -3.53
C ASP A 269 -6.97 9.31 -3.63
N GLU A 270 -7.92 9.26 -2.72
CA GLU A 270 -8.86 8.15 -2.59
C GLU A 270 -9.74 7.92 -3.84
N VAL A 271 -10.03 8.98 -4.59
CA VAL A 271 -10.82 8.90 -5.84
C VAL A 271 -9.99 8.31 -6.98
N HIS A 272 -8.74 8.77 -7.14
CA HIS A 272 -7.88 8.34 -8.24
C HIS A 272 -7.18 7.01 -7.98
N TYR A 273 -6.95 6.62 -6.72
CA TYR A 273 -6.20 5.41 -6.39
C TYR A 273 -6.77 4.15 -7.07
N ASN A 274 -8.07 3.92 -6.94
CA ASN A 274 -8.72 2.77 -7.57
C ASN A 274 -8.77 2.86 -9.10
N LEU A 275 -8.85 4.08 -9.66
CA LEU A 275 -8.77 4.27 -11.12
C LEU A 275 -7.38 3.89 -11.67
N HIS A 276 -6.30 4.17 -10.92
CA HIS A 276 -4.96 3.68 -11.27
C HIS A 276 -4.86 2.16 -11.24
N ILE A 277 -5.50 1.52 -10.25
CA ILE A 277 -5.52 0.04 -10.17
C ILE A 277 -6.28 -0.55 -11.35
N MET A 278 -7.46 -0.01 -11.67
CA MET A 278 -8.26 -0.47 -12.82
C MET A 278 -7.50 -0.32 -14.15
N LEU A 279 -6.82 0.82 -14.33
CA LEU A 279 -6.00 1.04 -15.53
C LEU A 279 -4.88 0.00 -15.65
N ARG A 280 -4.20 -0.31 -14.57
CA ARG A 280 -3.14 -1.34 -14.56
C ARG A 280 -3.71 -2.73 -14.84
N PHE A 281 -4.82 -3.08 -14.20
CA PHE A 281 -5.51 -4.34 -14.43
C PHE A 281 -5.92 -4.53 -15.90
N GLU A 282 -6.36 -3.46 -16.58
CA GLU A 282 -6.70 -3.50 -18.01
C GLU A 282 -5.47 -3.66 -18.93
N LEU A 283 -4.29 -3.19 -18.48
CA LEU A 283 -3.05 -3.24 -19.25
C LEU A 283 -2.24 -4.53 -19.03
N GLU A 284 -2.30 -5.10 -17.85
CA GLU A 284 -1.60 -6.33 -17.46
C GLU A 284 -2.31 -7.58 -17.99
#